data_e9c948612a6f7cd2d518101b06c0ccd4
#
_entry.id   e9c948612a6f7cd2d518101b06c0ccd4
#
_cell.length_a   1.000
_cell.length_b   1.000
_cell.length_c   1.000
_cell.angle_alpha   90.00
_cell.angle_beta   90.00
_cell.angle_gamma   90.00
#
_symmetry.space_group_name_H-M   'P 1'
#
loop_
_entity.id
_entity.type
_entity.pdbx_description
1 polymer ?
#
loop_
_entity_poly.entity_id
_entity_poly.type
_entity_poly.pdbx_seq_one_letter_code
_entity_poly.pdbx_strand_id
1 'polypeptide(L)'
;MKTKLLTILLPAVLLTAALAVSNAQKGKKEKPKHADKITASLPAKAPAKPKTARKVLVFSKTAGFRHGSIPTGVEAMKQLGKATGAFEVTATEDDSFFEPDKLKTFDAVVFLNTTGEVFKSKEAGREDRLKKSLLDFVKSGKGLIGTHSATDTYKNWKDFNNMMGGAFAGHPWHTKIKVKNLDPSHPLNAAFGGKDFEVADEIYQFRNGTALPQERRMLLSLSGDIVDKGKGRYGKEGFYPISWVDNFGEGRVFYCSLGHRDEIYWNPVILEHYLAGIQYALGDLKADDVPKKVALRDILPDLDIAAR
;
A
#
# COMPACT_ATOMS: atom_id res chain seq x y z
N MET A 1 73.96 -57.34 6.55
CA MET A 1 72.95 -56.53 7.26
C MET A 1 72.04 -55.81 6.20
N LYS A 2 70.77 -56.25 6.04
CA LYS A 2 69.84 -55.74 5.01
C LYS A 2 68.84 -54.84 5.73
N THR A 3 68.92 -53.54 5.48
CA THR A 3 68.00 -52.54 6.03
C THR A 3 66.74 -52.54 5.20
N LYS A 4 65.59 -52.87 5.81
CA LYS A 4 64.26 -52.78 5.17
C LYS A 4 63.74 -51.36 5.33
N LEU A 5 63.50 -50.70 4.20
CA LEU A 5 62.74 -49.45 4.15
C LEU A 5 61.23 -49.72 4.32
N LEU A 6 60.62 -49.15 5.30
CA LEU A 6 59.18 -49.24 5.55
C LEU A 6 58.49 -48.05 4.87
N THR A 7 57.75 -48.30 3.81
CA THR A 7 56.96 -47.26 3.08
C THR A 7 55.63 -47.14 3.76
N ILE A 8 55.39 -46.00 4.38
CA ILE A 8 54.08 -45.65 4.97
C ILE A 8 53.19 -44.98 3.88
N LEU A 9 52.16 -45.70 3.46
CA LEU A 9 51.12 -45.16 2.62
C LEU A 9 50.14 -44.42 3.49
N LEU A 10 50.03 -43.08 3.32
CA LEU A 10 48.89 -42.27 3.84
C LEU A 10 47.70 -42.43 2.91
N PRO A 11 46.50 -42.68 3.43
CA PRO A 11 45.30 -42.61 2.61
C PRO A 11 44.88 -41.14 2.39
N ALA A 12 44.78 -40.75 1.13
CA ALA A 12 44.18 -39.48 0.73
C ALA A 12 42.66 -39.53 0.98
N VAL A 13 42.19 -38.77 1.96
CA VAL A 13 40.77 -38.55 2.20
C VAL A 13 40.29 -37.54 1.18
N LEU A 14 39.59 -37.99 0.16
CA LEU A 14 38.86 -37.15 -0.78
C LEU A 14 37.62 -36.58 -0.06
N LEU A 15 37.69 -35.29 0.33
CA LEU A 15 36.57 -34.52 0.84
C LEU A 15 35.72 -34.11 -0.34
N THR A 16 34.66 -34.86 -0.67
CA THR A 16 33.64 -34.46 -1.64
C THR A 16 32.74 -33.44 -0.99
N ALA A 17 32.97 -32.16 -1.28
CA ALA A 17 32.05 -31.10 -0.96
C ALA A 17 30.80 -31.28 -1.83
N ALA A 18 29.73 -31.81 -1.27
CA ALA A 18 28.40 -31.81 -1.88
C ALA A 18 27.88 -30.37 -1.91
N LEU A 19 27.96 -29.73 -3.07
CA LEU A 19 27.19 -28.49 -3.34
C LEU A 19 25.71 -28.85 -3.32
N ALA A 20 25.04 -28.54 -2.22
CA ALA A 20 23.60 -28.52 -2.16
C ALA A 20 23.10 -27.36 -3.04
N VAL A 21 22.78 -27.66 -4.29
CA VAL A 21 22.04 -26.75 -5.17
C VAL A 21 20.63 -26.68 -4.60
N SER A 22 20.32 -25.64 -3.85
CA SER A 22 18.95 -25.32 -3.46
C SER A 22 18.18 -25.04 -4.74
N ASN A 23 17.29 -25.95 -5.13
CA ASN A 23 16.25 -25.72 -6.12
C ASN A 23 15.27 -24.67 -5.55
N ALA A 24 15.65 -23.39 -5.61
CA ALA A 24 14.69 -22.31 -5.53
C ALA A 24 13.74 -22.49 -6.72
N GLN A 25 12.53 -22.94 -6.47
CA GLN A 25 11.46 -22.95 -7.44
C GLN A 25 11.40 -21.54 -8.06
N LYS A 26 11.89 -21.41 -9.31
CA LYS A 26 11.68 -20.24 -10.15
C LYS A 26 10.17 -20.16 -10.40
N GLY A 27 9.45 -19.47 -9.52
CA GLY A 27 8.07 -19.08 -9.79
C GLY A 27 8.05 -18.46 -11.18
N LYS A 28 7.20 -18.97 -12.07
CA LYS A 28 6.96 -18.34 -13.38
C LYS A 28 6.66 -16.87 -13.09
N LYS A 29 7.56 -15.98 -13.52
CA LYS A 29 7.29 -14.53 -13.48
C LYS A 29 6.06 -14.33 -14.34
N GLU A 30 4.90 -14.09 -13.71
CA GLU A 30 3.71 -13.68 -14.44
C GLU A 30 4.10 -12.46 -15.27
N LYS A 31 3.84 -12.51 -16.58
CA LYS A 31 4.09 -11.36 -17.45
C LYS A 31 3.21 -10.21 -16.94
N PRO A 32 3.75 -8.97 -16.84
CA PRO A 32 2.95 -7.85 -16.41
C PRO A 32 1.77 -7.68 -17.37
N LYS A 33 0.56 -7.81 -16.84
CA LYS A 33 -0.66 -7.58 -17.61
C LYS A 33 -0.77 -6.07 -17.86
N HIS A 34 -1.17 -5.70 -19.06
CA HIS A 34 -1.53 -4.31 -19.42
C HIS A 34 -0.39 -3.27 -19.32
N ALA A 35 0.87 -3.68 -19.44
CA ALA A 35 2.03 -2.78 -19.35
C ALA A 35 1.93 -1.57 -20.31
N ASP A 36 1.42 -1.78 -21.53
CA ASP A 36 1.26 -0.71 -22.54
C ASP A 36 0.19 0.31 -22.11
N LYS A 37 -0.92 -0.15 -21.53
CA LYS A 37 -1.97 0.74 -21.00
C LYS A 37 -1.45 1.59 -19.85
N ILE A 38 -0.66 0.99 -18.96
CA ILE A 38 -0.02 1.70 -17.86
C ILE A 38 0.91 2.78 -18.45
N THR A 39 1.81 2.39 -19.38
CA THR A 39 2.75 3.32 -20.02
C THR A 39 2.05 4.51 -20.65
N ALA A 40 0.94 4.29 -21.35
CA ALA A 40 0.16 5.35 -22.02
C ALA A 40 -0.56 6.29 -21.02
N SER A 41 -0.70 5.88 -19.75
CA SER A 41 -1.43 6.62 -18.74
C SER A 41 -0.52 7.27 -17.68
N LEU A 42 0.79 7.14 -17.83
CA LEU A 42 1.74 7.69 -16.85
C LEU A 42 1.76 9.22 -16.89
N PRO A 43 1.87 9.88 -15.74
CA PRO A 43 2.08 11.31 -15.66
C PRO A 43 3.44 11.69 -16.30
N ALA A 44 3.48 12.81 -16.98
CA ALA A 44 4.69 13.31 -17.67
C ALA A 44 5.83 13.69 -16.70
N LYS A 45 5.49 14.02 -15.46
CA LYS A 45 6.45 14.45 -14.43
C LYS A 45 5.92 14.17 -13.03
N ALA A 46 6.82 14.09 -12.07
CA ALA A 46 6.47 14.06 -10.65
C ALA A 46 5.95 15.43 -10.16
N PRO A 47 4.94 15.48 -9.25
CA PRO A 47 4.46 16.72 -8.65
C PRO A 47 5.52 17.46 -7.82
N ALA A 48 6.50 16.73 -7.27
CA ALA A 48 7.63 17.32 -6.55
C ALA A 48 8.96 16.69 -7.01
N LYS A 49 10.03 17.48 -7.00
CA LYS A 49 11.37 16.95 -7.23
C LYS A 49 11.82 16.17 -5.98
N PRO A 50 12.28 14.92 -6.12
CA PRO A 50 12.82 14.17 -4.99
C PRO A 50 14.00 14.92 -4.35
N LYS A 51 14.03 14.97 -3.00
CA LYS A 51 15.14 15.60 -2.27
C LYS A 51 16.42 14.78 -2.32
N THR A 52 16.28 13.46 -2.43
CA THR A 52 17.37 12.48 -2.56
C THR A 52 16.90 11.33 -3.44
N ALA A 53 17.79 10.41 -3.83
CA ALA A 53 17.39 9.14 -4.42
C ALA A 53 16.47 8.39 -3.44
N ARG A 54 15.28 7.99 -3.88
CA ARG A 54 14.25 7.36 -3.05
C ARG A 54 14.12 5.88 -3.38
N LYS A 55 14.05 5.05 -2.34
CA LYS A 55 13.83 3.60 -2.45
C LYS A 55 12.51 3.22 -1.81
N VAL A 56 11.62 2.62 -2.58
CA VAL A 56 10.28 2.21 -2.14
C VAL A 56 10.17 0.70 -2.21
N LEU A 57 9.81 0.08 -1.09
CA LEU A 57 9.48 -1.34 -1.02
C LEU A 57 7.99 -1.50 -1.37
N VAL A 58 7.67 -2.17 -2.47
CA VAL A 58 6.30 -2.53 -2.83
C VAL A 58 6.06 -3.98 -2.40
N PHE A 59 5.29 -4.13 -1.33
CA PHE A 59 4.99 -5.42 -0.71
C PHE A 59 3.56 -5.82 -1.05
N SER A 60 3.39 -7.03 -1.63
CA SER A 60 2.10 -7.50 -2.13
C SER A 60 1.73 -8.92 -1.67
N LYS A 61 2.32 -9.40 -0.56
CA LYS A 61 1.99 -10.69 0.04
C LYS A 61 0.55 -10.69 0.55
N THR A 62 -0.14 -11.79 0.32
CA THR A 62 -1.49 -12.03 0.84
C THR A 62 -1.49 -13.30 1.70
N ALA A 63 -2.10 -13.20 2.88
CA ALA A 63 -2.41 -14.35 3.76
C ALA A 63 -3.93 -14.60 3.83
N GLY A 64 -4.71 -13.82 3.10
CA GLY A 64 -6.14 -13.94 2.88
C GLY A 64 -6.46 -13.95 1.37
N PHE A 65 -7.48 -13.20 0.97
CA PHE A 65 -7.88 -13.09 -0.44
C PHE A 65 -6.77 -12.43 -1.27
N ARG A 66 -6.47 -13.02 -2.44
CA ARG A 66 -5.49 -12.48 -3.39
C ARG A 66 -6.19 -11.80 -4.56
N HIS A 67 -6.01 -10.50 -4.67
CA HIS A 67 -6.60 -9.70 -5.75
C HIS A 67 -5.89 -9.96 -7.08
N GLY A 68 -6.69 -10.12 -8.16
CA GLY A 68 -6.16 -10.31 -9.52
C GLY A 68 -5.40 -9.11 -10.07
N SER A 69 -5.63 -7.93 -9.51
CA SER A 69 -4.98 -6.67 -9.90
C SER A 69 -3.56 -6.47 -9.32
N ILE A 70 -3.10 -7.35 -8.43
CA ILE A 70 -1.75 -7.23 -7.83
C ILE A 70 -0.64 -7.16 -8.89
N PRO A 71 -0.57 -8.04 -9.92
CA PRO A 71 0.50 -7.94 -10.92
C PRO A 71 0.47 -6.62 -11.69
N THR A 72 -0.73 -6.12 -12.03
CA THR A 72 -0.91 -4.84 -12.71
C THR A 72 -0.50 -3.66 -11.81
N GLY A 73 -0.89 -3.69 -10.54
CA GLY A 73 -0.51 -2.67 -9.55
C GLY A 73 1.01 -2.62 -9.31
N VAL A 74 1.65 -3.77 -9.17
CA VAL A 74 3.12 -3.85 -9.04
C VAL A 74 3.82 -3.24 -10.26
N GLU A 75 3.35 -3.56 -11.46
CA GLU A 75 3.91 -2.99 -12.70
C GLU A 75 3.67 -1.49 -12.77
N ALA A 76 2.47 -1.01 -12.41
CA ALA A 76 2.16 0.42 -12.38
C ALA A 76 3.10 1.17 -11.42
N MET A 77 3.36 0.66 -10.22
CA MET A 77 4.27 1.30 -9.27
C MET A 77 5.71 1.37 -9.81
N LYS A 78 6.20 0.30 -10.48
CA LYS A 78 7.51 0.30 -11.11
C LYS A 78 7.63 1.33 -12.23
N GLN A 79 6.65 1.36 -13.14
CA GLN A 79 6.64 2.28 -14.25
C GLN A 79 6.49 3.72 -13.78
N LEU A 80 5.64 3.98 -12.79
CA LEU A 80 5.39 5.28 -12.21
C LEU A 80 6.69 5.90 -11.63
N GLY A 81 7.40 5.14 -10.80
CA GLY A 81 8.67 5.58 -10.23
C GLY A 81 9.73 5.82 -11.30
N LYS A 82 9.87 4.88 -12.25
CA LYS A 82 10.87 4.96 -13.33
C LYS A 82 10.62 6.14 -14.29
N ALA A 83 9.38 6.30 -14.76
CA ALA A 83 9.04 7.31 -15.76
C ALA A 83 9.15 8.73 -15.21
N THR A 84 8.81 8.92 -13.93
CA THR A 84 8.85 10.24 -13.29
C THR A 84 10.17 10.54 -12.58
N GLY A 85 11.04 9.55 -12.42
CA GLY A 85 12.27 9.67 -11.62
C GLY A 85 12.02 9.93 -10.14
N ALA A 86 10.78 9.72 -9.66
CA ALA A 86 10.39 10.04 -8.28
C ALA A 86 10.94 9.05 -7.26
N PHE A 87 11.06 7.77 -7.61
CA PHE A 87 11.57 6.71 -6.74
C PHE A 87 11.95 5.44 -7.51
N GLU A 88 12.78 4.62 -6.89
CA GLU A 88 13.10 3.26 -7.33
C GLU A 88 12.24 2.25 -6.56
N VAL A 89 11.77 1.20 -7.25
CA VAL A 89 10.91 0.17 -6.67
C VAL A 89 11.63 -1.16 -6.52
N THR A 90 11.62 -1.69 -5.31
CA THR A 90 11.82 -3.10 -5.01
C THR A 90 10.47 -3.73 -4.72
N ALA A 91 9.99 -4.64 -5.60
CA ALA A 91 8.72 -5.34 -5.42
C ALA A 91 8.95 -6.77 -4.93
N THR A 92 8.23 -7.17 -3.87
CA THR A 92 8.41 -8.48 -3.23
C THR A 92 7.16 -8.96 -2.50
N GLU A 93 7.06 -10.27 -2.28
CA GLU A 93 6.15 -10.91 -1.32
C GLU A 93 6.93 -11.57 -0.16
N ASP A 94 8.25 -11.44 -0.17
CA ASP A 94 9.12 -11.95 0.90
C ASP A 94 9.09 -10.99 2.10
N ASP A 95 8.51 -11.45 3.21
CA ASP A 95 8.42 -10.67 4.44
C ASP A 95 9.76 -10.51 5.18
N SER A 96 10.82 -11.20 4.76
CA SER A 96 12.17 -10.99 5.29
C SER A 96 12.72 -9.59 5.02
N PHE A 97 12.12 -8.84 4.08
CA PHE A 97 12.44 -7.42 3.85
C PHE A 97 12.01 -6.52 5.01
N PHE A 98 11.16 -7.01 5.91
CA PHE A 98 10.77 -6.31 7.14
C PHE A 98 11.71 -6.58 8.33
N GLU A 99 12.74 -7.42 8.17
CA GLU A 99 13.81 -7.47 9.17
C GLU A 99 14.47 -6.09 9.28
N PRO A 100 14.77 -5.61 10.51
CA PRO A 100 15.19 -4.20 10.73
C PRO A 100 16.35 -3.76 9.83
N ASP A 101 17.35 -4.63 9.63
CA ASP A 101 18.52 -4.30 8.82
C ASP A 101 18.22 -4.13 7.33
N LYS A 102 17.21 -4.83 6.82
CA LYS A 102 16.77 -4.69 5.44
C LYS A 102 15.82 -3.51 5.28
N LEU A 103 14.80 -3.40 6.16
CA LEU A 103 13.77 -2.40 6.06
C LEU A 103 14.33 -0.98 6.14
N LYS A 104 15.30 -0.72 7.01
CA LYS A 104 15.95 0.60 7.16
C LYS A 104 16.57 1.15 5.86
N THR A 105 16.84 0.29 4.86
CA THR A 105 17.42 0.69 3.57
C THR A 105 16.43 1.35 2.63
N PHE A 106 15.14 1.33 2.95
CA PHE A 106 14.07 1.96 2.20
C PHE A 106 13.66 3.30 2.82
N ASP A 107 12.96 4.12 2.03
CA ASP A 107 12.40 5.40 2.44
C ASP A 107 10.89 5.32 2.68
N ALA A 108 10.22 4.38 2.02
CA ALA A 108 8.81 4.09 2.21
C ALA A 108 8.47 2.63 1.89
N VAL A 109 7.34 2.18 2.42
CA VAL A 109 6.73 0.87 2.10
C VAL A 109 5.33 1.08 1.54
N VAL A 110 5.03 0.43 0.43
CA VAL A 110 3.67 0.30 -0.13
C VAL A 110 3.12 -1.09 0.21
N PHE A 111 2.06 -1.14 0.99
CA PHE A 111 1.22 -2.32 1.14
C PHE A 111 0.25 -2.36 -0.03
N LEU A 112 0.65 -3.03 -1.11
CA LEU A 112 -0.13 -3.10 -2.34
C LEU A 112 -1.08 -4.29 -2.29
N ASN A 113 -2.36 -4.02 -2.04
CA ASN A 113 -3.45 -5.00 -2.00
C ASN A 113 -3.13 -6.23 -1.12
N THR A 114 -2.42 -6.01 -0.02
CA THR A 114 -2.11 -7.04 0.97
C THR A 114 -3.35 -7.44 1.76
N THR A 115 -3.41 -8.67 2.28
CA THR A 115 -4.53 -9.16 3.09
C THR A 115 -4.06 -10.14 4.17
N GLY A 116 -4.73 -10.14 5.31
CA GLY A 116 -4.51 -11.12 6.38
C GLY A 116 -3.21 -10.89 7.16
N GLU A 117 -2.72 -11.92 7.83
CA GLU A 117 -1.57 -11.87 8.74
C GLU A 117 -0.26 -12.15 7.99
N VAL A 118 0.23 -11.16 7.24
CA VAL A 118 1.32 -11.31 6.26
C VAL A 118 2.69 -11.65 6.86
N PHE A 119 2.92 -11.41 8.15
CA PHE A 119 4.16 -11.77 8.85
C PHE A 119 4.04 -13.04 9.68
N LYS A 120 2.88 -13.72 9.64
CA LYS A 120 2.65 -14.95 10.40
C LYS A 120 3.76 -15.97 10.13
N SER A 121 4.36 -16.49 11.20
CA SER A 121 5.51 -17.38 11.14
C SER A 121 5.40 -18.50 12.19
N LYS A 122 6.03 -19.64 11.90
CA LYS A 122 6.25 -20.71 12.89
C LYS A 122 7.48 -20.46 13.76
N GLU A 123 8.37 -19.57 13.35
CA GLU A 123 9.52 -19.15 14.13
C GLU A 123 9.07 -18.27 15.29
N ALA A 124 9.42 -18.68 16.52
CA ALA A 124 9.02 -17.96 17.73
C ALA A 124 9.54 -16.52 17.74
N GLY A 125 8.66 -15.56 18.01
CA GLY A 125 8.99 -14.13 18.11
C GLY A 125 9.28 -13.43 16.79
N ARG A 126 9.32 -14.14 15.65
CA ARG A 126 9.59 -13.51 14.34
C ARG A 126 8.47 -12.55 13.94
N GLU A 127 7.23 -12.95 14.05
CA GLU A 127 6.09 -12.10 13.70
C GLU A 127 6.12 -10.79 14.49
N ASP A 128 6.35 -10.85 15.81
CA ASP A 128 6.39 -9.66 16.67
C ASP A 128 7.60 -8.76 16.32
N ARG A 129 8.73 -9.37 15.98
CA ARG A 129 9.92 -8.63 15.51
C ARG A 129 9.64 -7.86 14.22
N LEU A 130 8.98 -8.48 13.23
CA LEU A 130 8.64 -7.82 11.97
C LEU A 130 7.56 -6.73 12.16
N LYS A 131 6.57 -6.99 13.01
CA LYS A 131 5.56 -5.98 13.40
C LYS A 131 6.21 -4.77 14.06
N LYS A 132 7.09 -5.02 15.04
CA LYS A 132 7.83 -3.93 15.70
C LYS A 132 8.70 -3.17 14.73
N SER A 133 9.41 -3.86 13.85
CA SER A 133 10.26 -3.25 12.81
C SER A 133 9.47 -2.30 11.91
N LEU A 134 8.27 -2.71 11.45
CA LEU A 134 7.40 -1.85 10.66
C LEU A 134 6.94 -0.61 11.43
N LEU A 135 6.50 -0.76 12.68
CA LEU A 135 6.06 0.38 13.50
C LEU A 135 7.20 1.36 13.73
N ASP A 136 8.39 0.87 14.11
CA ASP A 136 9.57 1.70 14.36
C ASP A 136 10.03 2.41 13.08
N PHE A 137 10.00 1.73 11.95
CA PHE A 137 10.32 2.29 10.63
C PHE A 137 9.44 3.51 10.31
N VAL A 138 8.12 3.38 10.44
CA VAL A 138 7.23 4.50 10.15
C VAL A 138 7.39 5.60 11.21
N LYS A 139 7.41 5.25 12.51
CA LYS A 139 7.59 6.24 13.59
C LYS A 139 8.87 7.06 13.45
N SER A 140 9.92 6.50 12.83
CA SER A 140 11.21 7.21 12.63
C SER A 140 11.21 8.19 11.46
N GLY A 141 10.07 8.46 10.82
CA GLY A 141 9.97 9.45 9.75
C GLY A 141 9.88 8.87 8.34
N LYS A 142 9.81 7.53 8.21
CA LYS A 142 9.64 6.85 6.93
C LYS A 142 8.18 6.79 6.48
N GLY A 143 7.97 6.58 5.17
CA GLY A 143 6.64 6.59 4.58
C GLY A 143 5.92 5.24 4.63
N LEU A 144 4.59 5.30 4.85
CA LEU A 144 3.70 4.15 4.66
C LEU A 144 2.62 4.50 3.64
N ILE A 145 2.43 3.62 2.68
CA ILE A 145 1.38 3.74 1.68
C ILE A 145 0.53 2.46 1.70
N GLY A 146 -0.79 2.61 1.74
CA GLY A 146 -1.73 1.51 1.61
C GLY A 146 -2.60 1.68 0.37
N THR A 147 -2.77 0.59 -0.42
CA THR A 147 -3.74 0.58 -1.50
C THR A 147 -4.78 -0.51 -1.26
N HIS A 148 -6.01 -0.19 -1.60
CA HIS A 148 -7.16 -1.09 -1.57
C HIS A 148 -7.23 -1.94 -0.30
N SER A 149 -6.92 -3.24 -0.40
CA SER A 149 -7.03 -4.18 0.71
C SER A 149 -5.91 -4.09 1.76
N ALA A 150 -5.04 -3.10 1.70
CA ALA A 150 -4.06 -2.89 2.77
C ALA A 150 -4.71 -2.78 4.16
N THR A 151 -5.93 -2.25 4.26
CA THR A 151 -6.72 -2.19 5.50
C THR A 151 -7.36 -3.52 5.91
N ASP A 152 -7.34 -4.55 5.06
CA ASP A 152 -7.69 -5.94 5.36
C ASP A 152 -6.51 -6.75 5.93
N THR A 153 -5.33 -6.14 5.95
CA THR A 153 -4.14 -6.68 6.59
C THR A 153 -4.23 -6.45 8.08
N TYR A 154 -3.98 -7.50 8.87
CA TYR A 154 -3.96 -7.42 10.33
C TYR A 154 -5.15 -6.69 10.96
N LYS A 155 -6.37 -6.95 10.51
CA LYS A 155 -7.61 -6.29 11.02
C LYS A 155 -7.79 -6.30 12.54
N ASN A 156 -7.13 -7.19 13.24
CA ASN A 156 -7.21 -7.31 14.70
C ASN A 156 -5.97 -6.75 15.42
N TRP A 157 -4.98 -6.24 14.68
CA TRP A 157 -3.81 -5.58 15.25
C TRP A 157 -4.02 -4.07 15.30
N LYS A 158 -4.39 -3.60 16.49
CA LYS A 158 -4.80 -2.21 16.73
C LYS A 158 -3.76 -1.18 16.27
N ASP A 159 -2.45 -1.44 16.53
CA ASP A 159 -1.41 -0.50 16.15
C ASP A 159 -1.29 -0.36 14.63
N PHE A 160 -1.45 -1.45 13.87
CA PHE A 160 -1.47 -1.39 12.41
C PHE A 160 -2.69 -0.62 11.90
N ASN A 161 -3.86 -0.86 12.49
CA ASN A 161 -5.09 -0.16 12.11
C ASN A 161 -4.99 1.34 12.40
N ASN A 162 -4.41 1.72 13.52
CA ASN A 162 -4.16 3.12 13.87
C ASN A 162 -3.16 3.75 12.89
N MET A 163 -2.07 3.04 12.57
CA MET A 163 -1.05 3.50 11.64
C MET A 163 -1.59 3.64 10.21
N MET A 164 -2.30 2.61 9.70
CA MET A 164 -2.89 2.63 8.33
C MET A 164 -4.08 3.57 8.24
N GLY A 165 -4.72 3.87 9.36
CA GLY A 165 -5.85 4.77 9.46
C GLY A 165 -7.22 4.13 9.33
N GLY A 166 -7.30 2.83 9.07
CA GLY A 166 -8.58 2.11 8.91
C GLY A 166 -8.44 0.62 9.03
N ALA A 167 -9.54 -0.06 9.39
CA ALA A 167 -9.66 -1.51 9.40
C ALA A 167 -10.88 -1.93 8.55
N PHE A 168 -10.65 -2.77 7.56
CA PHE A 168 -11.67 -3.27 6.66
C PHE A 168 -12.83 -3.97 7.39
N ALA A 169 -14.05 -3.68 6.94
CA ALA A 169 -15.28 -4.27 7.49
C ALA A 169 -16.15 -4.95 6.43
N GLY A 170 -16.09 -4.52 5.18
CA GLY A 170 -16.89 -5.05 4.09
C GLY A 170 -16.77 -4.21 2.81
N HIS A 171 -17.35 -4.70 1.71
CA HIS A 171 -17.34 -4.06 0.40
C HIS A 171 -18.68 -4.26 -0.33
N PRO A 172 -19.75 -3.57 0.06
CA PRO A 172 -21.08 -3.80 -0.50
C PRO A 172 -21.22 -3.30 -1.93
N TRP A 173 -20.32 -2.45 -2.42
CA TRP A 173 -20.37 -1.86 -3.75
C TRP A 173 -19.19 -2.30 -4.61
N HIS A 174 -19.50 -2.87 -5.76
CA HIS A 174 -18.54 -3.20 -6.81
C HIS A 174 -19.12 -2.77 -8.16
N THR A 175 -19.08 -1.47 -8.43
CA THR A 175 -19.77 -0.85 -9.55
C THR A 175 -19.13 0.47 -9.94
N LYS A 176 -19.71 1.15 -10.93
CA LYS A 176 -19.41 2.56 -11.22
C LYS A 176 -19.94 3.43 -10.08
N ILE A 177 -19.07 4.24 -9.52
CA ILE A 177 -19.34 5.13 -8.39
C ILE A 177 -18.93 6.56 -8.73
N LYS A 178 -19.58 7.52 -8.08
CA LYS A 178 -19.16 8.91 -8.05
C LYS A 178 -18.33 9.16 -6.80
N VAL A 179 -17.14 9.70 -6.99
CA VAL A 179 -16.18 10.02 -5.91
C VAL A 179 -16.22 11.52 -5.67
N LYS A 180 -16.45 11.89 -4.42
CA LYS A 180 -16.42 13.27 -3.95
C LYS A 180 -14.98 13.68 -3.66
N ASN A 181 -14.54 14.80 -4.23
CA ASN A 181 -13.29 15.45 -3.88
C ASN A 181 -13.52 16.34 -2.66
N LEU A 182 -13.12 15.85 -1.48
CA LEU A 182 -13.36 16.54 -0.20
C LEU A 182 -12.44 17.73 0.04
N ASP A 183 -11.30 17.77 -0.67
CA ASP A 183 -10.32 18.83 -0.52
C ASP A 183 -9.74 19.23 -1.89
N PRO A 184 -10.52 20.03 -2.67
CA PRO A 184 -10.16 20.37 -4.05
C PRO A 184 -8.84 21.11 -4.21
N SER A 185 -8.38 21.82 -3.19
CA SER A 185 -7.11 22.57 -3.19
C SER A 185 -5.92 21.77 -2.65
N HIS A 186 -6.15 20.56 -2.14
CA HIS A 186 -5.09 19.75 -1.59
C HIS A 186 -4.12 19.26 -2.68
N PRO A 187 -2.78 19.34 -2.48
CA PRO A 187 -1.81 18.96 -3.52
C PRO A 187 -1.98 17.54 -4.05
N LEU A 188 -2.39 16.59 -3.20
CA LEU A 188 -2.61 15.21 -3.59
C LEU A 188 -3.86 15.04 -4.49
N ASN A 189 -4.77 16.00 -4.48
CA ASN A 189 -5.99 15.99 -5.30
C ASN A 189 -5.88 16.84 -6.58
N ALA A 190 -4.69 17.36 -6.88
CA ALA A 190 -4.47 18.24 -8.04
C ALA A 190 -4.90 17.58 -9.36
N ALA A 191 -4.71 16.27 -9.51
CA ALA A 191 -5.08 15.50 -10.70
C ALA A 191 -6.59 15.56 -11.02
N PHE A 192 -7.43 15.79 -10.02
CA PHE A 192 -8.89 15.86 -10.22
C PHE A 192 -9.39 17.24 -10.67
N GLY A 193 -8.49 18.22 -10.80
CA GLY A 193 -8.85 19.59 -11.25
C GLY A 193 -9.91 20.27 -10.40
N GLY A 194 -9.96 19.96 -9.10
CA GLY A 194 -10.93 20.50 -8.15
C GLY A 194 -12.33 19.89 -8.27
N LYS A 195 -12.54 18.85 -9.08
CA LYS A 195 -13.85 18.28 -9.39
C LYS A 195 -14.04 16.89 -8.76
N ASP A 196 -15.30 16.53 -8.56
CA ASP A 196 -15.72 15.14 -8.36
C ASP A 196 -15.50 14.35 -9.65
N PHE A 197 -15.35 13.02 -9.54
CA PHE A 197 -15.14 12.15 -10.69
C PHE A 197 -15.85 10.82 -10.54
N GLU A 198 -15.93 10.06 -11.64
CA GLU A 198 -16.51 8.73 -11.64
C GLU A 198 -15.45 7.67 -11.92
N VAL A 199 -15.56 6.54 -11.24
CA VAL A 199 -14.68 5.37 -11.44
C VAL A 199 -15.47 4.09 -11.15
N ALA A 200 -15.10 2.99 -11.81
CA ALA A 200 -15.65 1.68 -11.47
C ALA A 200 -14.62 0.92 -10.63
N ASP A 201 -15.00 0.61 -9.40
CA ASP A 201 -14.16 -0.20 -8.51
C ASP A 201 -15.00 -0.85 -7.38
N GLU A 202 -14.34 -1.56 -6.48
CA GLU A 202 -14.90 -2.07 -5.24
C GLU A 202 -14.65 -1.06 -4.11
N ILE A 203 -15.70 -0.71 -3.37
CA ILE A 203 -15.61 0.31 -2.32
C ILE A 203 -15.69 -0.32 -0.95
N TYR A 204 -14.70 0.00 -0.13
CA TYR A 204 -14.56 -0.50 1.22
C TYR A 204 -15.38 0.28 2.23
N GLN A 205 -15.94 -0.46 3.16
CA GLN A 205 -16.40 0.05 4.45
C GLN A 205 -15.38 -0.30 5.52
N PHE A 206 -15.25 0.57 6.51
CA PHE A 206 -14.30 0.41 7.61
C PHE A 206 -15.04 0.13 8.91
N ARG A 207 -14.38 -0.57 9.83
CA ARG A 207 -14.91 -0.84 11.18
C ARG A 207 -15.18 0.47 11.91
N ASN A 208 -16.26 0.47 12.71
CA ASN A 208 -16.60 1.61 13.56
C ASN A 208 -15.41 2.01 14.44
N GLY A 209 -15.18 3.30 14.58
CA GLY A 209 -14.03 3.84 15.32
C GLY A 209 -12.73 3.82 14.55
N THR A 210 -12.76 3.55 13.22
CA THR A 210 -11.59 3.66 12.33
C THR A 210 -11.94 4.49 11.10
N ALA A 211 -10.94 5.01 10.39
CA ALA A 211 -11.10 5.88 9.22
C ALA A 211 -11.98 7.11 9.51
N LEU A 212 -11.73 7.77 10.63
CA LEU A 212 -12.54 8.87 11.13
C LEU A 212 -12.05 10.23 10.62
N PRO A 213 -12.94 11.10 10.10
CA PRO A 213 -12.56 12.40 9.55
C PRO A 213 -12.03 13.39 10.59
N GLN A 214 -12.34 13.20 11.88
CA GLN A 214 -11.80 14.00 12.97
C GLN A 214 -10.37 13.64 13.36
N GLU A 215 -9.89 12.50 12.91
CA GLU A 215 -8.54 11.99 13.23
C GLU A 215 -7.56 12.11 12.06
N ARG A 216 -8.08 12.23 10.81
CA ARG A 216 -7.28 12.16 9.58
C ARG A 216 -7.73 13.19 8.56
N ARG A 217 -6.81 13.66 7.74
CA ARG A 217 -7.14 14.50 6.59
C ARG A 217 -7.74 13.63 5.49
N MET A 218 -9.07 13.68 5.36
CA MET A 218 -9.80 12.99 4.31
C MET A 218 -9.68 13.74 2.98
N LEU A 219 -9.31 13.02 1.92
CA LEU A 219 -9.10 13.55 0.58
C LEU A 219 -10.27 13.24 -0.35
N LEU A 220 -10.73 11.98 -0.30
CA LEU A 220 -11.79 11.46 -1.18
C LEU A 220 -12.79 10.64 -0.36
N SER A 221 -14.06 10.70 -0.76
CA SER A 221 -15.13 9.83 -0.25
C SER A 221 -16.06 9.36 -1.36
N LEU A 222 -16.87 8.34 -1.08
CA LEU A 222 -18.01 8.02 -1.92
C LEU A 222 -19.01 9.19 -1.85
N SER A 223 -19.61 9.57 -3.01
CA SER A 223 -20.71 10.55 -3.05
C SER A 223 -22.00 9.91 -2.53
N GLY A 224 -22.79 10.69 -1.76
CA GLY A 224 -24.05 10.23 -1.18
C GLY A 224 -25.11 9.79 -2.18
N ASP A 225 -25.03 10.27 -3.42
CA ASP A 225 -25.98 9.94 -4.50
C ASP A 225 -26.03 8.44 -4.84
N ILE A 226 -24.99 7.68 -4.48
CA ILE A 226 -24.84 6.24 -4.80
C ILE A 226 -25.03 5.35 -3.57
N VAL A 227 -25.20 5.94 -2.40
CA VAL A 227 -25.40 5.17 -1.18
C VAL A 227 -26.77 4.51 -1.23
N ASP A 228 -26.80 3.28 -1.73
CA ASP A 228 -27.96 2.39 -1.61
C ASP A 228 -28.24 2.19 -0.11
N LYS A 229 -29.28 2.87 0.38
CA LYS A 229 -29.65 3.01 1.79
C LYS A 229 -29.83 1.70 2.55
N GLY A 230 -29.73 0.54 1.89
CA GLY A 230 -29.93 -0.78 2.46
C GLY A 230 -28.68 -1.64 2.64
N LYS A 231 -27.54 -1.31 2.04
CA LYS A 231 -26.38 -2.21 1.97
C LYS A 231 -25.25 -1.95 3.00
N GLY A 232 -25.29 -0.83 3.71
CA GLY A 232 -24.20 -0.45 4.61
C GLY A 232 -24.38 -1.00 6.03
N ARG A 233 -23.55 -1.95 6.44
CA ARG A 233 -23.45 -2.44 7.83
C ARG A 233 -22.63 -1.50 8.73
N TYR A 234 -21.73 -0.74 8.16
CA TYR A 234 -20.79 0.18 8.77
C TYR A 234 -20.89 1.56 8.13
N GLY A 235 -20.62 2.61 8.88
CA GLY A 235 -20.81 3.97 8.39
C GLY A 235 -22.29 4.42 8.44
N LYS A 236 -22.95 4.21 9.61
CA LYS A 236 -24.35 4.62 9.84
C LYS A 236 -24.63 6.09 9.52
N GLU A 237 -23.59 6.89 9.47
CA GLU A 237 -23.64 8.32 9.19
C GLU A 237 -23.50 8.66 7.69
N GLY A 238 -23.42 7.63 6.82
CA GLY A 238 -23.31 7.81 5.37
C GLY A 238 -21.97 8.32 4.87
N PHE A 239 -20.91 8.28 5.71
CA PHE A 239 -19.56 8.64 5.32
C PHE A 239 -18.74 7.41 4.96
N TYR A 240 -18.26 7.37 3.72
CA TYR A 240 -17.47 6.26 3.19
C TYR A 240 -16.16 6.78 2.59
N PRO A 241 -15.10 6.93 3.40
CA PRO A 241 -13.83 7.49 2.93
C PRO A 241 -13.17 6.56 1.91
N ILE A 242 -12.55 7.16 0.90
CA ILE A 242 -11.81 6.46 -0.16
C ILE A 242 -10.31 6.71 -0.04
N SER A 243 -9.91 7.93 0.33
CA SER A 243 -8.49 8.28 0.44
C SER A 243 -8.26 9.28 1.56
N TRP A 244 -7.11 9.13 2.25
CA TRP A 244 -6.69 10.02 3.32
C TRP A 244 -5.17 10.08 3.47
N VAL A 245 -4.72 11.10 4.19
CA VAL A 245 -3.37 11.21 4.73
C VAL A 245 -3.40 11.35 6.24
N ASP A 246 -2.32 10.93 6.89
CA ASP A 246 -2.14 10.95 8.34
C ASP A 246 -0.65 10.97 8.69
N ASN A 247 -0.36 11.22 9.97
CA ASN A 247 0.95 11.06 10.56
C ASN A 247 0.97 9.86 11.52
N PHE A 248 2.12 9.21 11.64
CA PHE A 248 2.36 8.17 12.63
C PHE A 248 3.77 8.33 13.20
N GLY A 249 3.90 8.94 14.37
CA GLY A 249 5.18 9.44 14.87
C GLY A 249 5.69 10.55 13.96
N GLU A 250 6.93 10.44 13.50
CA GLU A 250 7.52 11.36 12.52
C GLU A 250 7.20 10.97 11.07
N GLY A 251 6.59 9.78 10.86
CA GLY A 251 6.29 9.23 9.54
C GLY A 251 5.01 9.75 8.94
N ARG A 252 4.85 9.55 7.64
CA ARG A 252 3.69 9.99 6.87
C ARG A 252 2.99 8.79 6.25
N VAL A 253 1.67 8.83 6.30
CA VAL A 253 0.82 7.76 5.82
C VAL A 253 -0.11 8.27 4.73
N PHE A 254 -0.18 7.56 3.64
CA PHE A 254 -1.18 7.76 2.58
C PHE A 254 -1.94 6.47 2.34
N TYR A 255 -3.24 6.55 2.25
CA TYR A 255 -4.10 5.42 1.89
C TYR A 255 -5.08 5.81 0.78
N CYS A 256 -5.32 4.86 -0.13
CA CYS A 256 -6.40 4.95 -1.12
C CYS A 256 -7.05 3.58 -1.30
N SER A 257 -8.37 3.48 -1.09
CA SER A 257 -9.13 2.23 -1.16
C SER A 257 -9.37 1.73 -2.59
N LEU A 258 -9.13 2.54 -3.61
CA LEU A 258 -9.20 2.10 -5.00
C LEU A 258 -8.10 1.08 -5.29
N GLY A 259 -8.31 0.15 -6.24
CA GLY A 259 -7.29 -0.83 -6.64
C GLY A 259 -7.76 -2.28 -6.77
N HIS A 260 -9.07 -2.55 -6.62
CA HIS A 260 -9.61 -3.89 -6.87
C HIS A 260 -9.48 -4.26 -8.34
N ARG A 261 -9.83 -3.34 -9.24
CA ARG A 261 -9.80 -3.55 -10.68
C ARG A 261 -8.46 -3.17 -11.28
N ASP A 262 -8.06 -3.91 -12.32
CA ASP A 262 -6.86 -3.59 -13.09
C ASP A 262 -6.91 -2.17 -13.67
N GLU A 263 -8.10 -1.69 -14.09
CA GLU A 263 -8.35 -0.38 -14.70
C GLU A 263 -7.89 0.80 -13.84
N ILE A 264 -7.89 0.63 -12.53
CA ILE A 264 -7.40 1.65 -11.58
C ILE A 264 -5.93 1.97 -11.85
N TYR A 265 -5.14 0.95 -12.17
CA TYR A 265 -3.68 1.05 -12.34
C TYR A 265 -3.23 1.57 -13.72
N TRP A 266 -4.18 1.91 -14.61
CA TRP A 266 -3.92 2.69 -15.82
C TRP A 266 -4.92 3.85 -16.00
N ASN A 267 -5.60 4.25 -14.92
CA ASN A 267 -6.37 5.48 -14.92
C ASN A 267 -5.43 6.65 -14.63
N PRO A 268 -5.25 7.63 -15.55
CA PRO A 268 -4.23 8.64 -15.42
C PRO A 268 -4.40 9.52 -14.17
N VAL A 269 -5.61 9.92 -13.82
CA VAL A 269 -5.85 10.77 -12.63
C VAL A 269 -5.60 10.00 -11.33
N ILE A 270 -5.88 8.69 -11.30
CA ILE A 270 -5.59 7.85 -10.13
C ILE A 270 -4.09 7.60 -10.01
N LEU A 271 -3.37 7.37 -11.12
CA LEU A 271 -1.91 7.23 -11.09
C LEU A 271 -1.23 8.51 -10.57
N GLU A 272 -1.71 9.68 -10.96
CA GLU A 272 -1.22 10.96 -10.43
C GLU A 272 -1.52 11.11 -8.94
N HIS A 273 -2.70 10.70 -8.48
CA HIS A 273 -3.06 10.70 -7.07
C HIS A 273 -2.17 9.75 -6.26
N TYR A 274 -1.90 8.54 -6.76
CA TYR A 274 -0.95 7.61 -6.14
C TYR A 274 0.47 8.18 -6.08
N LEU A 275 0.94 8.79 -7.18
CA LEU A 275 2.25 9.41 -7.23
C LEU A 275 2.39 10.52 -6.20
N ALA A 276 1.39 11.40 -6.11
CA ALA A 276 1.36 12.47 -5.14
C ALA A 276 1.34 11.94 -3.69
N GLY A 277 0.53 10.89 -3.42
CA GLY A 277 0.48 10.22 -2.12
C GLY A 277 1.81 9.56 -1.73
N ILE A 278 2.48 8.89 -2.67
CA ILE A 278 3.81 8.31 -2.44
C ILE A 278 4.83 9.41 -2.15
N GLN A 279 4.85 10.50 -2.93
CA GLN A 279 5.78 11.61 -2.71
C GLN A 279 5.50 12.38 -1.42
N TYR A 280 4.23 12.47 -0.98
CA TYR A 280 3.89 12.97 0.35
C TYR A 280 4.49 12.06 1.44
N ALA A 281 4.26 10.76 1.35
CA ALA A 281 4.79 9.79 2.30
C ALA A 281 6.34 9.80 2.36
N LEU A 282 7.01 10.01 1.23
CA LEU A 282 8.46 10.20 1.13
C LEU A 282 8.93 11.57 1.69
N GLY A 283 8.01 12.50 1.97
CA GLY A 283 8.31 13.85 2.42
C GLY A 283 8.88 14.77 1.34
N ASP A 284 8.76 14.41 0.07
CA ASP A 284 9.17 15.23 -1.06
C ASP A 284 8.08 16.25 -1.45
N LEU A 285 6.81 15.81 -1.48
CA LEU A 285 5.66 16.69 -1.66
C LEU A 285 5.16 17.16 -0.30
N LYS A 286 5.17 18.47 -0.08
CA LYS A 286 4.57 19.08 1.10
C LYS A 286 3.07 19.20 0.93
N ALA A 287 2.32 18.72 1.91
CA ALA A 287 0.87 18.84 1.96
C ALA A 287 0.42 18.92 3.43
N ASP A 288 -0.77 19.51 3.64
CA ASP A 288 -1.37 19.61 4.97
C ASP A 288 -2.04 18.28 5.33
N ASP A 289 -1.73 17.73 6.48
CA ASP A 289 -2.27 16.46 7.00
C ASP A 289 -3.10 16.65 8.27
N VAL A 290 -3.30 17.92 8.69
CA VAL A 290 -4.19 18.22 9.82
C VAL A 290 -5.63 17.86 9.46
N PRO A 291 -6.33 17.11 10.34
CA PRO A 291 -7.74 16.77 10.11
C PRO A 291 -8.60 18.00 9.83
N LYS A 292 -9.44 17.90 8.81
CA LYS A 292 -10.39 18.96 8.44
C LYS A 292 -11.81 18.49 8.71
N LYS A 293 -12.61 19.32 9.35
CA LYS A 293 -14.04 19.00 9.51
C LYS A 293 -14.67 18.77 8.13
N VAL A 294 -15.21 17.59 7.95
CA VAL A 294 -16.04 17.25 6.79
C VAL A 294 -17.49 17.41 7.25
N ALA A 295 -18.20 18.37 6.71
CA ALA A 295 -19.60 18.53 7.03
C ALA A 295 -20.40 17.44 6.28
N LEU A 296 -21.27 16.70 6.98
CA LEU A 296 -22.10 15.65 6.37
C LEU A 296 -22.90 16.18 5.17
N ARG A 297 -23.36 17.43 5.23
CA ARG A 297 -24.03 18.11 4.11
C ARG A 297 -23.17 18.22 2.84
N ASP A 298 -21.84 18.25 2.98
CA ASP A 298 -20.91 18.33 1.84
C ASP A 298 -20.77 16.99 1.14
N ILE A 299 -21.13 15.90 1.82
CA ILE A 299 -21.04 14.52 1.35
C ILE A 299 -22.40 13.99 0.91
N LEU A 300 -23.46 14.42 1.59
CA LEU A 300 -24.85 13.97 1.42
C LEU A 300 -25.74 15.18 1.13
N PRO A 301 -25.67 15.78 -0.07
CA PRO A 301 -26.39 17.01 -0.39
C PRO A 301 -27.93 16.86 -0.28
N ASP A 302 -28.47 15.64 -0.37
CA ASP A 302 -29.89 15.33 -0.38
C ASP A 302 -30.46 14.87 0.97
N LEU A 303 -29.68 14.87 2.04
CA LEU A 303 -30.19 14.65 3.38
C LEU A 303 -30.79 16.01 3.87
N ASP A 304 -32.12 16.13 3.83
CA ASP A 304 -32.86 17.20 4.49
C ASP A 304 -32.62 17.11 6.01
N ILE A 305 -31.60 17.82 6.48
CA ILE A 305 -31.15 17.84 7.90
C ILE A 305 -32.15 18.63 8.75
N ALA A 306 -33.20 19.22 8.12
CA ALA A 306 -34.22 20.01 8.80
C ALA A 306 -35.28 19.17 9.55
N ALA A 307 -35.22 17.83 9.50
CA ALA A 307 -36.25 16.96 10.06
C ALA A 307 -35.80 16.10 11.25
N ARG A 308 -34.85 16.56 12.07
CA ARG A 308 -34.56 15.90 13.36
C ARG A 308 -34.27 16.92 14.45
#